data_b3d3f0a3ce80fbe3aa43731437f6a953
#
_entry.id   b3d3f0a3ce80fbe3aa43731437f6a953
#
_cell.length_a   1.000
_cell.length_b   1.000
_cell.length_c   1.000
_cell.angle_alpha   90.00
_cell.angle_beta   90.00
_cell.angle_gamma   90.00
#
_symmetry.space_group_name_H-M   'P 1'
#
loop_
_entity.id
_entity.type
_entity.pdbx_description
1 polymer ?
#
loop_
_entity_poly.entity_id
_entity_poly.type
_entity_poly.pdbx_seq_one_letter_code
_entity_poly.pdbx_strand_id
1 'polypeptide(L)'
;GVAGSYLSSRLSEKHQVTGFDMLSKDKFDAVCGWGTTKEGLSKFASNCGLNFDDYIVFTCKDMQIKVKDEMINMELIGMCCFDKIRFINDMADGININYGKFISRNNFKENFDLIIDSTGISRVLLPRIKNDLIVPCLQYKVKYKVPPFNDFYIKPFPGISGYFWYFPLGDGYFHVGAGDYYKHHIEEL
;
A
#
# COMPACT_ATOMS: atom_id res chain seq x y z
N GLY A 1 8.42 -2.95 2.62
CA GLY A 1 7.36 -2.13 1.99
C GLY A 1 7.84 -1.39 0.75
N VAL A 2 6.95 -0.71 -0.01
CA VAL A 2 7.25 -0.09 -1.32
C VAL A 2 8.49 0.82 -1.29
N ALA A 3 8.57 1.74 -0.32
CA ALA A 3 9.70 2.67 -0.24
C ALA A 3 11.04 1.95 0.00
N GLY A 4 11.07 1.01 0.93
CA GLY A 4 12.28 0.24 1.23
C GLY A 4 12.72 -0.63 0.06
N SER A 5 11.79 -1.33 -0.61
CA SER A 5 12.09 -2.16 -1.77
C SER A 5 12.62 -1.34 -2.94
N TYR A 6 11.96 -0.22 -3.25
CA TYR A 6 12.42 0.69 -4.30
C TYR A 6 13.83 1.24 -4.01
N LEU A 7 14.04 1.77 -2.80
CA LEU A 7 15.36 2.32 -2.42
C LEU A 7 16.44 1.25 -2.46
N SER A 8 16.16 0.05 -1.94
CA SER A 8 17.11 -1.06 -1.95
C SER A 8 17.50 -1.44 -3.38
N SER A 9 16.53 -1.56 -4.29
CA SER A 9 16.77 -1.82 -5.70
C SER A 9 17.69 -0.76 -6.33
N ARG A 10 17.37 0.52 -6.12
CA ARG A 10 18.13 1.61 -6.74
C ARG A 10 19.53 1.79 -6.16
N LEU A 11 19.69 1.60 -4.87
CA LEU A 11 20.98 1.72 -4.20
C LEU A 11 21.91 0.54 -4.49
N SER A 12 21.36 -0.67 -4.69
CA SER A 12 22.15 -1.87 -4.97
C SER A 12 22.95 -1.79 -6.27
N GLU A 13 22.61 -0.90 -7.19
CA GLU A 13 23.37 -0.66 -8.42
C GLU A 13 24.78 -0.13 -8.16
N LYS A 14 25.01 0.53 -7.03
CA LYS A 14 26.27 1.21 -6.71
C LYS A 14 26.80 0.92 -5.31
N HIS A 15 26.01 0.29 -4.47
CA HIS A 15 26.31 0.07 -3.06
C HIS A 15 25.98 -1.35 -2.64
N GLN A 16 26.67 -1.85 -1.61
CA GLN A 16 26.28 -3.09 -0.94
C GLN A 16 25.11 -2.78 -0.01
N VAL A 17 23.92 -3.30 -0.36
CA VAL A 17 22.68 -3.07 0.37
C VAL A 17 22.30 -4.30 1.18
N THR A 18 21.96 -4.10 2.45
CA THR A 18 21.35 -5.11 3.32
C THR A 18 20.04 -4.59 3.85
N GLY A 19 18.95 -5.32 3.60
CA GLY A 19 17.62 -5.01 4.11
C GLY A 19 17.29 -5.82 5.37
N PHE A 20 16.38 -5.28 6.17
CA PHE A 20 15.81 -5.97 7.34
C PHE A 20 14.30 -5.79 7.33
N ASP A 21 13.56 -6.87 7.51
CA ASP A 21 12.11 -6.84 7.70
C ASP A 21 11.72 -7.74 8.87
N MET A 22 10.83 -7.25 9.74
CA MET A 22 10.39 -8.03 10.89
C MET A 22 9.45 -9.18 10.50
N LEU A 23 8.77 -9.08 9.35
CA LEU A 23 7.91 -10.12 8.84
C LEU A 23 8.73 -11.15 8.05
N SER A 24 8.33 -12.40 8.11
CA SER A 24 8.81 -13.40 7.15
C SER A 24 8.24 -13.11 5.75
N LYS A 25 8.95 -13.53 4.71
CA LYS A 25 8.57 -13.25 3.33
C LYS A 25 7.16 -13.75 2.98
N ASP A 26 6.78 -14.90 3.53
CA ASP A 26 5.46 -15.54 3.37
C ASP A 26 4.34 -14.86 4.17
N LYS A 27 4.68 -14.08 5.19
CA LYS A 27 3.71 -13.35 6.04
C LYS A 27 3.63 -11.87 5.70
N PHE A 28 4.39 -11.43 4.71
CA PHE A 28 4.31 -10.04 4.27
C PHE A 28 2.94 -9.77 3.66
N ASP A 29 2.22 -8.83 4.23
CA ASP A 29 0.95 -8.32 3.74
C ASP A 29 1.00 -6.81 3.63
N ALA A 30 0.42 -6.28 2.57
CA ALA A 30 0.37 -4.85 2.31
C ALA A 30 -1.06 -4.34 2.47
N VAL A 31 -1.47 -4.06 3.71
CA VAL A 31 -2.80 -3.55 4.03
C VAL A 31 -2.97 -2.15 3.45
N CYS A 32 -3.55 -2.07 2.27
CA CYS A 32 -4.03 -0.85 1.63
C CYS A 32 -4.90 -1.23 0.42
N GLY A 33 -5.72 -0.30 -0.09
CA GLY A 33 -6.65 -0.58 -1.20
C GLY A 33 -6.00 -1.04 -2.51
N TRP A 34 -4.69 -0.92 -2.67
CA TRP A 34 -3.91 -1.22 -3.89
C TRP A 34 -4.29 -0.36 -5.10
N GLY A 35 -5.12 0.66 -4.89
CA GLY A 35 -5.47 1.63 -5.93
C GLY A 35 -4.33 2.63 -6.18
N THR A 36 -4.06 2.91 -7.46
CA THR A 36 -3.02 3.87 -7.88
C THR A 36 -3.29 4.38 -9.29
N THR A 37 -2.49 5.36 -9.72
CA THR A 37 -2.43 5.73 -11.15
C THR A 37 -1.32 4.94 -11.85
N LYS A 38 -1.62 4.44 -13.04
CA LYS A 38 -0.63 3.74 -13.88
C LYS A 38 0.60 4.63 -14.13
N GLU A 39 0.39 5.87 -14.54
CA GLU A 39 1.47 6.82 -14.80
C GLU A 39 2.37 7.02 -13.58
N GLY A 40 1.76 7.17 -12.38
CA GLY A 40 2.49 7.42 -11.15
C GLY A 40 3.49 6.32 -10.80
N LEU A 41 3.17 5.04 -11.04
CA LEU A 41 4.06 3.92 -10.69
C LEU A 41 4.89 3.40 -11.85
N SER A 42 4.51 3.62 -13.11
CA SER A 42 5.27 3.12 -14.27
C SER A 42 6.72 3.60 -14.27
N LYS A 43 6.96 4.86 -13.92
CA LYS A 43 8.32 5.41 -13.80
C LYS A 43 9.15 4.71 -12.73
N PHE A 44 8.57 4.45 -11.56
CA PHE A 44 9.27 3.76 -10.47
C PHE A 44 9.53 2.30 -10.80
N ALA A 45 8.57 1.62 -11.43
CA ALA A 45 8.76 0.26 -11.93
C ALA A 45 9.90 0.19 -12.96
N SER A 46 9.87 1.05 -13.97
CA SER A 46 10.89 1.14 -15.01
C SER A 46 12.29 1.40 -14.44
N ASN A 47 12.42 2.24 -13.43
CA ASN A 47 13.69 2.48 -12.74
C ASN A 47 14.26 1.22 -12.05
N CYS A 48 13.43 0.24 -11.75
CA CYS A 48 13.82 -1.06 -11.19
C CYS A 48 13.88 -2.17 -12.27
N GLY A 49 13.82 -1.83 -13.56
CA GLY A 49 13.82 -2.80 -14.66
C GLY A 49 12.51 -3.58 -14.81
N LEU A 50 11.42 -3.10 -14.21
CA LEU A 50 10.12 -3.76 -14.21
C LEU A 50 9.14 -3.03 -15.14
N ASN A 51 8.21 -3.78 -15.73
CA ASN A 51 7.07 -3.22 -16.44
C ASN A 51 5.84 -3.19 -15.52
N PHE A 52 5.34 -2.00 -15.18
CA PHE A 52 4.22 -1.87 -14.25
C PHE A 52 2.93 -2.54 -14.75
N ASP A 53 2.74 -2.65 -16.06
CA ASP A 53 1.56 -3.29 -16.65
C ASP A 53 1.40 -4.75 -16.24
N ASP A 54 2.51 -5.44 -15.94
CA ASP A 54 2.50 -6.85 -15.52
C ASP A 54 1.89 -7.07 -14.13
N TYR A 55 1.71 -5.99 -13.37
CA TYR A 55 1.16 -6.01 -12.01
C TYR A 55 -0.28 -5.52 -11.92
N ILE A 56 -0.83 -4.93 -12.98
CA ILE A 56 -2.21 -4.43 -12.98
C ILE A 56 -3.17 -5.61 -12.93
N VAL A 57 -4.02 -5.65 -11.89
CA VAL A 57 -5.06 -6.67 -11.71
C VAL A 57 -6.44 -6.17 -12.08
N PHE A 58 -6.65 -4.86 -12.09
CA PHE A 58 -7.90 -4.23 -12.51
C PHE A 58 -7.64 -2.81 -13.04
N THR A 59 -8.19 -2.49 -14.21
CA THR A 59 -8.16 -1.14 -14.77
C THR A 59 -9.49 -0.46 -14.48
N CYS A 60 -9.43 0.63 -13.76
CA CYS A 60 -10.58 1.43 -13.37
C CYS A 60 -10.99 2.37 -14.50
N LYS A 61 -12.28 2.52 -14.72
CA LYS A 61 -12.86 3.48 -15.68
C LYS A 61 -13.59 4.60 -14.96
N ASP A 62 -14.32 4.23 -13.90
CA ASP A 62 -15.20 5.12 -13.18
C ASP A 62 -14.99 5.00 -11.66
N MET A 63 -15.31 6.05 -10.95
CA MET A 63 -15.43 6.03 -9.50
C MET A 63 -16.80 6.54 -9.09
N GLN A 64 -17.50 5.79 -8.29
CA GLN A 64 -18.73 6.22 -7.64
C GLN A 64 -18.40 6.77 -6.26
N ILE A 65 -18.87 7.98 -6.00
CA ILE A 65 -18.68 8.65 -4.71
C ILE A 65 -20.06 8.89 -4.11
N LYS A 66 -20.34 8.26 -2.95
CA LYS A 66 -21.60 8.50 -2.24
C LYS A 66 -21.43 9.64 -1.24
N VAL A 67 -22.10 10.76 -1.51
CA VAL A 67 -22.12 11.92 -0.60
C VAL A 67 -23.55 12.11 -0.10
N LYS A 68 -23.78 11.82 1.17
CA LYS A 68 -25.12 11.74 1.77
C LYS A 68 -26.03 10.76 0.99
N ASP A 69 -27.11 11.23 0.39
CA ASP A 69 -28.06 10.41 -0.38
C ASP A 69 -27.78 10.47 -1.90
N GLU A 70 -26.80 11.25 -2.34
CA GLU A 70 -26.45 11.42 -3.74
C GLU A 70 -25.30 10.49 -4.15
N MET A 71 -25.33 10.02 -5.40
CA MET A 71 -24.27 9.27 -6.03
C MET A 71 -23.65 10.11 -7.15
N ILE A 72 -22.38 10.43 -6.99
CA ILE A 72 -21.57 11.15 -7.99
C ILE A 72 -20.77 10.12 -8.76
N ASN A 73 -20.88 10.13 -10.09
CA ASN A 73 -20.00 9.33 -10.96
C ASN A 73 -18.89 10.22 -11.51
N MET A 74 -17.65 9.74 -11.40
CA MET A 74 -16.47 10.42 -11.91
C MET A 74 -15.72 9.50 -12.85
N GLU A 75 -15.48 9.94 -14.08
CA GLU A 75 -14.60 9.23 -15.00
C GLU A 75 -13.14 9.30 -14.49
N LEU A 76 -12.44 8.17 -14.53
CA LEU A 76 -11.06 8.05 -14.08
C LEU A 76 -10.15 7.67 -15.23
N ILE A 77 -9.06 8.42 -15.40
CA ILE A 77 -8.06 8.16 -16.44
C ILE A 77 -6.82 7.56 -15.79
N GLY A 78 -6.46 6.34 -16.22
CA GLY A 78 -5.23 5.68 -15.78
C GLY A 78 -5.23 5.18 -14.34
N MET A 79 -6.38 5.15 -13.67
CA MET A 79 -6.50 4.51 -12.35
C MET A 79 -6.58 3.01 -12.47
N CYS A 80 -5.93 2.31 -11.57
CA CYS A 80 -5.90 0.85 -11.53
C CYS A 80 -5.68 0.31 -10.12
N CYS A 81 -6.04 -0.96 -9.91
CA CYS A 81 -5.50 -1.75 -8.81
C CYS A 81 -4.38 -2.64 -9.32
N PHE A 82 -3.36 -2.87 -8.52
CA PHE A 82 -2.20 -3.68 -8.88
C PHE A 82 -1.84 -4.68 -7.78
N ASP A 83 -1.21 -5.79 -8.16
CA ASP A 83 -0.64 -6.75 -7.20
C ASP A 83 0.55 -6.13 -6.48
N LYS A 84 0.26 -5.42 -5.40
CA LYS A 84 1.25 -4.70 -4.61
C LYS A 84 2.27 -5.62 -3.94
N ILE A 85 1.85 -6.80 -3.54
CA ILE A 85 2.75 -7.77 -2.87
C ILE A 85 3.78 -8.28 -3.87
N ARG A 86 3.33 -8.73 -5.04
CA ARG A 86 4.21 -9.16 -6.12
C ARG A 86 5.15 -8.04 -6.56
N PHE A 87 4.63 -6.83 -6.78
CA PHE A 87 5.42 -5.68 -7.17
C PHE A 87 6.53 -5.33 -6.17
N ILE A 88 6.23 -5.36 -4.85
CA ILE A 88 7.21 -5.11 -3.79
C ILE A 88 8.29 -6.21 -3.79
N ASN A 89 7.90 -7.47 -3.93
CA ASN A 89 8.82 -8.59 -3.94
C ASN A 89 9.75 -8.54 -5.15
N ASP A 90 9.22 -8.25 -6.33
CA ASP A 90 10.02 -8.18 -7.57
C ASP A 90 10.99 -6.98 -7.57
N MET A 91 10.59 -5.83 -6.99
CA MET A 91 11.53 -4.72 -6.75
C MET A 91 12.67 -5.09 -5.79
N ALA A 92 12.43 -6.02 -4.88
CA ALA A 92 13.42 -6.46 -3.90
C ALA A 92 14.17 -7.73 -4.33
N ASP A 93 13.93 -8.23 -5.54
CA ASP A 93 14.61 -9.41 -6.04
C ASP A 93 16.11 -9.20 -6.16
N GLY A 94 16.89 -10.20 -5.80
CA GLY A 94 18.36 -10.11 -5.76
C GLY A 94 18.95 -9.27 -4.61
N ILE A 95 18.14 -8.62 -3.78
CA ILE A 95 18.60 -7.85 -2.62
C ILE A 95 18.78 -8.78 -1.40
N ASN A 96 19.88 -8.60 -0.68
CA ASN A 96 20.09 -9.31 0.59
C ASN A 96 19.17 -8.76 1.69
N ILE A 97 18.01 -9.42 1.88
CA ILE A 97 17.03 -9.04 2.89
C ILE A 97 16.96 -10.11 4.00
N ASN A 98 17.18 -9.69 5.23
CA ASN A 98 17.02 -10.49 6.43
C ASN A 98 15.56 -10.42 6.90
N TYR A 99 14.74 -11.36 6.46
CA TYR A 99 13.35 -11.49 6.88
C TYR A 99 13.20 -12.07 8.28
N GLY A 100 12.11 -11.76 8.97
CA GLY A 100 11.83 -12.23 10.34
C GLY A 100 12.76 -11.62 11.40
N LYS A 101 13.50 -10.57 11.07
CA LYS A 101 14.46 -9.94 11.98
C LYS A 101 13.93 -8.61 12.51
N PHE A 102 13.53 -8.60 13.77
CA PHE A 102 13.13 -7.37 14.45
C PHE A 102 14.34 -6.49 14.78
N ILE A 103 14.34 -5.28 14.26
CA ILE A 103 15.35 -4.25 14.53
C ILE A 103 14.74 -3.16 15.42
N SER A 104 15.53 -2.67 16.37
CA SER A 104 15.21 -1.48 17.17
C SER A 104 16.47 -0.67 17.42
N ARG A 105 16.33 0.58 17.87
CA ARG A 105 17.48 1.42 18.24
C ARG A 105 18.42 0.75 19.23
N ASN A 106 17.88 -0.05 20.15
CA ASN A 106 18.65 -0.62 21.24
C ASN A 106 19.38 -1.91 20.85
N ASN A 107 18.87 -2.64 19.83
CA ASN A 107 19.45 -3.92 19.43
C ASN A 107 20.21 -3.87 18.10
N PHE A 108 20.18 -2.75 17.40
CA PHE A 108 20.88 -2.59 16.14
C PHE A 108 22.34 -2.22 16.39
N LYS A 109 23.23 -3.21 16.23
CA LYS A 109 24.67 -3.11 16.52
C LYS A 109 25.56 -3.25 15.28
N GLU A 110 24.96 -3.39 14.10
CA GLU A 110 25.72 -3.56 12.87
C GLU A 110 26.27 -2.20 12.39
N ASN A 111 27.50 -2.21 11.87
CA ASN A 111 28.13 -1.01 11.33
C ASN A 111 27.80 -0.87 9.86
N PHE A 112 27.12 0.21 9.52
CA PHE A 112 26.84 0.62 8.15
C PHE A 112 27.25 2.08 7.97
N ASP A 113 27.70 2.44 6.76
CA ASP A 113 28.04 3.82 6.41
C ASP A 113 26.78 4.69 6.37
N LEU A 114 25.63 4.10 5.97
CA LEU A 114 24.34 4.78 5.91
C LEU A 114 23.22 3.82 6.33
N ILE A 115 22.31 4.33 7.15
CA ILE A 115 21.13 3.60 7.60
C ILE A 115 19.87 4.38 7.19
N ILE A 116 18.93 3.70 6.53
CA ILE A 116 17.67 4.30 6.08
C ILE A 116 16.51 3.59 6.78
N ASP A 117 15.71 4.34 7.51
CA ASP A 117 14.48 3.85 8.15
C ASP A 117 13.31 3.92 7.16
N SER A 118 12.87 2.79 6.65
CA SER A 118 11.71 2.63 5.76
C SER A 118 10.56 1.88 6.45
N THR A 119 10.49 1.91 7.78
CA THR A 119 9.50 1.16 8.57
C THR A 119 8.12 1.84 8.66
N GLY A 120 7.91 2.91 7.88
CA GLY A 120 6.64 3.62 7.81
C GLY A 120 6.28 4.27 9.15
N ILE A 121 5.04 4.10 9.58
CA ILE A 121 4.53 4.69 10.83
C ILE A 121 5.30 4.24 12.09
N SER A 122 5.92 3.06 12.04
CA SER A 122 6.67 2.52 13.19
C SER A 122 7.92 3.33 13.53
N ARG A 123 8.56 3.99 12.53
CA ARG A 123 9.77 4.83 12.72
C ARG A 123 10.76 4.20 13.69
N VAL A 124 11.12 2.95 13.45
CA VAL A 124 11.81 2.08 14.42
C VAL A 124 13.15 2.65 14.85
N LEU A 125 13.88 3.31 13.96
CA LEU A 125 15.19 3.92 14.22
C LEU A 125 15.10 5.44 14.39
N LEU A 126 13.97 6.05 14.06
CA LEU A 126 13.76 7.50 14.13
C LEU A 126 12.94 7.89 15.38
N PRO A 127 13.05 9.13 15.88
CA PRO A 127 12.17 9.61 16.94
C PRO A 127 10.72 9.60 16.49
N ARG A 128 9.81 9.30 17.40
CA ARG A 128 8.37 9.48 17.13
C ARG A 128 8.07 10.96 16.89
N ILE A 129 7.18 11.22 15.94
CA ILE A 129 6.67 12.57 15.70
C ILE A 129 5.76 12.92 16.87
N LYS A 130 5.99 14.09 17.49
CA LYS A 130 5.10 14.60 18.54
C LYS A 130 3.80 15.09 17.86
N ASN A 131 2.66 14.78 18.46
CA ASN A 131 1.33 15.13 17.95
C ASN A 131 1.04 14.59 16.54
N ASP A 132 1.56 13.41 16.24
CA ASP A 132 1.27 12.73 14.97
C ASP A 132 -0.21 12.33 14.89
N LEU A 133 -0.79 12.53 13.71
CA LEU A 133 -2.19 12.23 13.44
C LEU A 133 -2.29 10.85 12.80
N ILE A 134 -2.80 9.87 13.55
CA ILE A 134 -2.92 8.49 13.11
C ILE A 134 -4.37 8.19 12.77
N VAL A 135 -4.60 7.73 11.53
CA VAL A 135 -5.91 7.24 11.08
C VAL A 135 -5.94 5.73 11.21
N PRO A 136 -6.73 5.17 12.13
CA PRO A 136 -6.96 3.72 12.15
C PRO A 136 -7.73 3.30 10.91
N CYS A 137 -7.31 2.16 10.33
CA CYS A 137 -7.94 1.59 9.14
C CYS A 137 -8.17 0.10 9.34
N LEU A 138 -9.28 -0.39 8.79
CA LEU A 138 -9.58 -1.82 8.64
C LEU A 138 -9.75 -2.13 7.16
N GLN A 139 -9.34 -3.32 6.73
CA GLN A 139 -9.52 -3.78 5.37
C GLN A 139 -9.71 -5.29 5.33
N TYR A 140 -10.59 -5.73 4.45
CA TYR A 140 -10.84 -7.12 4.13
C TYR A 140 -10.61 -7.36 2.63
N LYS A 141 -10.09 -8.54 2.27
CA LYS A 141 -10.14 -9.06 0.92
C LYS A 141 -11.36 -9.98 0.83
N VAL A 142 -12.35 -9.58 0.05
CA VAL A 142 -13.65 -10.23 -0.03
C VAL A 142 -13.88 -10.76 -1.43
N LYS A 143 -14.55 -11.91 -1.55
CA LYS A 143 -15.01 -12.44 -2.83
C LYS A 143 -16.53 -12.34 -2.90
N TYR A 144 -17.03 -11.64 -3.91
CA TYR A 144 -18.48 -11.54 -4.17
C TYR A 144 -18.89 -12.43 -5.33
N LYS A 145 -20.04 -13.09 -5.19
CA LYS A 145 -20.72 -13.77 -6.32
C LYS A 145 -21.36 -12.76 -7.27
N VAL A 146 -21.97 -11.74 -6.71
CA VAL A 146 -22.52 -10.58 -7.42
C VAL A 146 -21.99 -9.34 -6.73
N PRO A 147 -21.07 -8.60 -7.38
CA PRO A 147 -20.49 -7.40 -6.77
C PRO A 147 -21.54 -6.29 -6.66
N PRO A 148 -21.55 -5.52 -5.55
CA PRO A 148 -22.43 -4.37 -5.39
C PRO A 148 -22.06 -3.20 -6.30
N PHE A 149 -20.80 -3.11 -6.70
CA PHE A 149 -20.27 -2.09 -7.60
C PHE A 149 -19.34 -2.75 -8.62
N ASN A 150 -19.32 -2.22 -9.86
CA ASN A 150 -18.49 -2.76 -10.93
C ASN A 150 -17.09 -2.13 -11.00
N ASP A 151 -16.91 -0.97 -10.37
CA ASP A 151 -15.69 -0.19 -10.40
C ASP A 151 -15.39 0.39 -9.02
N PHE A 152 -14.52 1.39 -8.91
CA PHE A 152 -14.17 2.00 -7.65
C PHE A 152 -15.39 2.65 -6.99
N TYR A 153 -15.52 2.46 -5.69
CA TYR A 153 -16.54 3.12 -4.89
C TYR A 153 -15.91 3.69 -3.62
N ILE A 154 -16.29 4.93 -3.29
CA ILE A 154 -15.86 5.64 -2.09
C ILE A 154 -17.07 6.27 -1.42
N LYS A 155 -17.12 6.16 -0.10
CA LYS A 155 -18.10 6.88 0.75
C LYS A 155 -17.32 7.68 1.79
N PRO A 156 -17.17 9.00 1.62
CA PRO A 156 -16.58 9.86 2.65
C PRO A 156 -17.39 9.84 3.93
N PHE A 157 -16.71 9.90 5.07
CA PHE A 157 -17.36 10.08 6.37
C PHE A 157 -17.65 11.55 6.67
N PRO A 158 -18.62 11.82 7.60
CA PRO A 158 -18.93 13.17 8.02
C PRO A 158 -17.69 13.97 8.46
N GLY A 159 -17.61 15.25 8.10
CA GLY A 159 -16.47 16.10 8.45
C GLY A 159 -15.18 15.78 7.67
N ILE A 160 -15.26 14.96 6.63
CA ILE A 160 -14.09 14.53 5.82
C ILE A 160 -12.99 13.92 6.71
N SER A 161 -13.41 13.20 7.74
CA SER A 161 -12.51 12.57 8.72
C SER A 161 -11.85 11.27 8.22
N GLY A 162 -12.39 10.72 7.14
CA GLY A 162 -11.96 9.50 6.50
C GLY A 162 -12.97 9.05 5.46
N TYR A 163 -12.84 7.81 5.01
CA TYR A 163 -13.75 7.24 4.02
C TYR A 163 -13.77 5.72 4.05
N PHE A 164 -14.86 5.15 3.57
CA PHE A 164 -15.00 3.75 3.16
C PHE A 164 -14.58 3.61 1.70
N TRP A 165 -13.92 2.51 1.35
CA TRP A 165 -13.52 2.19 -0.02
C TRP A 165 -13.92 0.77 -0.40
N TYR A 166 -14.14 0.59 -1.69
CA TYR A 166 -14.40 -0.68 -2.34
C TYR A 166 -13.67 -0.67 -3.68
N PHE A 167 -12.61 -1.48 -3.79
CA PHE A 167 -11.70 -1.49 -4.93
C PHE A 167 -11.60 -2.88 -5.53
N PRO A 168 -11.97 -3.06 -6.82
CA PRO A 168 -11.89 -4.35 -7.50
C PRO A 168 -10.45 -4.82 -7.67
N LEU A 169 -10.23 -6.15 -7.52
CA LEU A 169 -8.95 -6.82 -7.75
C LEU A 169 -8.99 -7.84 -8.90
N GLY A 170 -10.10 -7.88 -9.64
CA GLY A 170 -10.34 -8.91 -10.64
C GLY A 170 -10.88 -10.21 -10.05
N ASP A 171 -11.37 -11.10 -10.89
CA ASP A 171 -11.87 -12.44 -10.55
C ASP A 171 -12.91 -12.49 -9.40
N GLY A 172 -13.68 -11.40 -9.24
CA GLY A 172 -14.67 -11.25 -8.18
C GLY A 172 -14.10 -10.96 -6.80
N TYR A 173 -12.80 -10.65 -6.69
CA TYR A 173 -12.18 -10.20 -5.45
C TYR A 173 -12.14 -8.68 -5.36
N PHE A 174 -12.22 -8.19 -4.13
CA PHE A 174 -12.24 -6.78 -3.81
C PHE A 174 -11.51 -6.50 -2.50
N HIS A 175 -10.86 -5.36 -2.43
CA HIS A 175 -10.49 -4.77 -1.16
C HIS A 175 -11.64 -3.87 -0.68
N VAL A 176 -12.21 -4.23 0.46
CA VAL A 176 -13.23 -3.45 1.14
C VAL A 176 -12.65 -2.98 2.45
N GLY A 177 -12.68 -1.69 2.68
CA GLY A 177 -12.08 -1.15 3.89
C GLY A 177 -12.57 0.25 4.23
N ALA A 178 -12.21 0.69 5.40
CA ALA A 178 -12.50 2.04 5.86
C ALA A 178 -11.42 2.53 6.82
N GLY A 179 -11.21 3.83 6.83
CA GLY A 179 -10.32 4.50 7.78
C GLY A 179 -10.88 5.84 8.18
N ASP A 180 -10.79 6.19 9.47
CA ASP A 180 -11.37 7.40 9.99
C ASP A 180 -10.77 7.82 11.34
N TYR A 181 -10.56 9.11 11.55
CA TYR A 181 -10.11 9.68 12.83
C TYR A 181 -11.10 9.47 13.96
N TYR A 182 -12.42 9.53 13.69
CA TYR A 182 -13.48 9.42 14.68
C TYR A 182 -14.02 8.00 14.82
N LYS A 183 -13.38 7.01 14.14
CA LYS A 183 -13.73 5.59 14.20
C LYS A 183 -15.09 5.20 13.63
N HIS A 184 -15.72 6.02 12.79
CA HIS A 184 -16.94 5.64 12.07
C HIS A 184 -16.78 4.36 11.23
N HIS A 185 -15.53 4.06 10.83
CA HIS A 185 -15.21 2.86 10.08
C HIS A 185 -15.57 1.55 10.80
N ILE A 186 -15.65 1.56 12.13
CA ILE A 186 -16.06 0.38 12.92
C ILE A 186 -17.55 0.06 12.72
N GLU A 187 -18.35 1.06 12.42
CA GLU A 187 -19.79 0.92 12.19
C GLU A 187 -20.12 0.56 10.72
N GLU A 188 -19.20 0.84 9.78
CA GLU A 188 -19.38 0.59 8.35
C GLU A 188 -18.90 -0.81 7.91
N LEU A 189 -18.03 -1.44 8.64
CA LEU A 189 -17.41 -2.73 8.34
C LEU A 189 -17.86 -3.83 9.27
#